data_c5384d9e79f649acc9bf889aeda704dc
#
_entry.id   c5384d9e79f649acc9bf889aeda704dc
#
_cell.length_a   1.000
_cell.length_b   1.000
_cell.length_c   1.000
_cell.angle_alpha   90.00
_cell.angle_beta   90.00
_cell.angle_gamma   90.00
#
_symmetry.space_group_name_H-M   'P 1'
#
loop_
_entity.id
_entity.type
_entity.pdbx_description
1 polymer ?
#
loop_
_entity_poly.entity_id
_entity_poly.type
_entity_poly.pdbx_seq_one_letter_code
_entity_poly.pdbx_strand_id
1 'polypeptide(L)'
;PLLGVRHPGAIYQEVVYQNTGKRLPFYIAGISKESTPNIEIIHVQDNYLREAREVVKANINHVLAVKRGEIEPLRCHCCDYCRETKVLKRPIGIADLVAEV
;
A
#
# COMPACT_ATOMS: atom_id res chain seq x y z
N PRO A 1 3.79 11.19 -0.87
CA PRO A 1 2.74 11.67 -1.78
C PRO A 1 2.79 11.01 -3.16
N LEU A 2 3.64 11.46 -4.08
CA LEU A 2 3.70 10.87 -5.44
C LEU A 2 4.24 9.45 -5.46
N LEU A 3 5.12 9.08 -4.54
CA LEU A 3 5.65 7.72 -4.45
C LEU A 3 4.56 6.70 -4.09
N GLY A 4 3.50 7.14 -3.39
CA GLY A 4 2.38 6.27 -3.03
C GLY A 4 1.50 5.85 -4.20
N VAL A 5 1.55 6.54 -5.35
CA VAL A 5 0.73 6.21 -6.53
C VAL A 5 1.36 5.13 -7.41
N ARG A 6 2.62 4.76 -7.18
CA ARG A 6 3.27 3.73 -8.01
C ARG A 6 2.70 2.33 -7.80
N HIS A 7 2.23 1.98 -6.59
CA HIS A 7 1.60 0.68 -6.36
C HIS A 7 0.26 0.54 -7.09
N PRO A 8 -0.69 1.48 -6.95
CA PRO A 8 -1.91 1.45 -7.77
C PRO A 8 -1.61 1.50 -9.26
N GLY A 9 -0.64 2.33 -9.69
CA GLY A 9 -0.25 2.43 -11.09
C GLY A 9 0.28 1.11 -11.64
N ALA A 10 1.08 0.39 -10.87
CA ALA A 10 1.59 -0.93 -11.24
C ALA A 10 0.45 -1.95 -11.39
N ILE A 11 -0.54 -1.92 -10.51
CA ILE A 11 -1.70 -2.80 -10.57
C ILE A 11 -2.54 -2.48 -11.82
N TYR A 12 -2.81 -1.22 -12.10
CA TYR A 12 -3.55 -0.80 -13.29
C TYR A 12 -2.84 -1.22 -14.58
N GLN A 13 -1.53 -1.02 -14.64
CA GLN A 13 -0.73 -1.44 -15.79
C GLN A 13 -0.81 -2.96 -15.99
N GLU A 14 -0.73 -3.73 -14.91
CA GLU A 14 -0.81 -5.19 -14.96
C GLU A 14 -2.19 -5.67 -15.44
N VAL A 15 -3.27 -5.04 -14.98
CA VAL A 15 -4.63 -5.36 -15.43
C VAL A 15 -4.76 -5.13 -16.93
N VAL A 16 -4.27 -4.00 -17.43
CA VAL A 16 -4.29 -3.70 -18.87
C VAL A 16 -3.45 -4.72 -19.64
N TYR A 17 -2.27 -5.07 -19.11
CA TYR A 17 -1.40 -6.07 -19.72
C TYR A 17 -2.09 -7.43 -19.85
N GLN A 18 -2.77 -7.88 -18.79
CA GLN A 18 -3.48 -9.17 -18.81
C GLN A 18 -4.63 -9.20 -19.82
N ASN A 19 -5.24 -8.05 -20.11
CA ASN A 19 -6.35 -7.95 -21.02
C ASN A 19 -5.95 -7.66 -22.47
N THR A 20 -4.82 -7.00 -22.70
CA THR A 20 -4.39 -6.57 -24.04
C THR A 20 -3.10 -7.21 -24.52
N GLY A 21 -2.33 -7.81 -23.63
CA GLY A 21 -0.99 -8.34 -23.92
C GLY A 21 0.09 -7.28 -24.08
N LYS A 22 -0.22 -6.01 -23.80
CA LYS A 22 0.71 -4.89 -23.95
C LYS A 22 0.91 -4.18 -22.63
N ARG A 23 2.17 -3.91 -22.27
CA ARG A 23 2.51 -3.04 -21.13
C ARG A 23 2.57 -1.60 -21.62
N LEU A 24 1.51 -0.87 -21.32
CA LEU A 24 1.39 0.52 -21.72
C LEU A 24 2.05 1.46 -20.71
N PRO A 25 2.57 2.61 -21.14
CA PRO A 25 3.10 3.60 -20.22
C PRO A 25 2.01 4.16 -19.32
N PHE A 26 2.41 4.55 -18.10
CA PHE A 26 1.48 5.08 -17.10
C PHE A 26 1.78 6.56 -16.86
N TYR A 27 0.74 7.38 -16.98
CA TYR A 27 0.82 8.82 -16.76
C TYR A 27 -0.20 9.25 -15.72
N ILE A 28 0.15 10.29 -14.97
CA ILE A 28 -0.76 10.92 -14.00
C ILE A 28 -0.96 12.36 -14.45
N ALA A 29 -2.22 12.78 -14.64
CA ALA A 29 -2.58 14.17 -14.86
C ALA A 29 -3.00 14.77 -13.54
N GLY A 30 -2.23 15.71 -13.03
CA GLY A 30 -2.51 16.39 -11.76
C GLY A 30 -2.99 17.81 -12.02
N ILE A 31 -4.09 18.17 -11.36
CA ILE A 31 -4.67 19.53 -11.44
C ILE A 31 -4.83 20.03 -10.02
N SER A 32 -4.21 21.18 -9.70
CA SER A 32 -4.34 21.76 -8.35
C SER A 32 -5.69 22.42 -8.14
N LYS A 33 -6.15 22.45 -6.89
CA LYS A 33 -7.40 23.09 -6.49
C LYS A 33 -7.21 24.56 -6.13
N GLU A 34 -6.46 25.27 -6.94
CA GLU A 34 -6.20 26.70 -6.73
C GLU A 34 -7.10 27.53 -7.63
N SER A 35 -7.23 28.84 -7.33
CA SER A 35 -8.01 29.76 -8.16
C SER A 35 -7.48 29.84 -9.58
N THR A 36 -6.15 29.73 -9.75
CA THR A 36 -5.51 29.54 -11.05
C THR A 36 -4.86 28.16 -11.00
N PRO A 37 -5.52 27.10 -11.53
CA PRO A 37 -5.02 25.75 -11.41
C PRO A 37 -3.68 25.53 -12.12
N ASN A 38 -2.79 24.82 -11.47
CA ASN A 38 -1.59 24.29 -12.11
C ASN A 38 -1.89 22.91 -12.66
N ILE A 39 -1.44 22.63 -13.87
CA ILE A 39 -1.67 21.35 -14.55
C ILE A 39 -0.32 20.75 -14.91
N GLU A 40 -0.13 19.49 -14.51
CA GLU A 40 1.06 18.73 -14.85
C GLU A 40 0.67 17.32 -15.30
N ILE A 41 1.42 16.81 -16.28
CA ILE A 41 1.32 15.41 -16.68
C ILE A 41 2.63 14.73 -16.28
N ILE A 42 2.52 13.76 -15.41
CA ILE A 42 3.68 13.08 -14.81
C ILE A 42 3.78 11.68 -15.41
N HIS A 43 4.92 11.37 -16.00
CA HIS A 43 5.23 10.02 -16.47
C HIS A 43 5.86 9.22 -15.32
N VAL A 44 5.23 8.12 -14.94
CA VAL A 44 5.82 7.19 -13.97
C VAL A 44 6.63 6.18 -14.77
N GLN A 45 7.96 6.27 -14.68
CA GLN A 45 8.86 5.43 -15.46
C GLN A 45 8.70 3.95 -15.11
N ASP A 46 8.99 3.08 -16.07
CA ASP A 46 8.79 1.64 -15.94
C ASP A 46 9.59 1.00 -14.80
N ASN A 47 10.75 1.54 -14.45
CA ASN A 47 11.53 1.02 -13.34
C ASN A 47 10.80 1.15 -12.00
N TYR A 48 10.10 2.26 -11.76
CA TYR A 48 9.28 2.47 -10.55
C TYR A 48 8.07 1.54 -10.53
N LEU A 49 7.42 1.36 -11.68
CA LEU A 49 6.28 0.45 -11.80
C LEU A 49 6.69 -1.00 -11.59
N ARG A 50 7.83 -1.39 -12.12
CA ARG A 50 8.37 -2.75 -11.94
C ARG A 50 8.70 -3.04 -10.48
N GLU A 51 9.36 -2.10 -9.80
CA GLU A 51 9.64 -2.24 -8.37
C GLU A 51 8.36 -2.37 -7.55
N ALA A 52 7.37 -1.53 -7.85
CA ALA A 52 6.07 -1.58 -7.17
C ALA A 52 5.35 -2.89 -7.44
N ARG A 53 5.43 -3.41 -8.65
CA ARG A 53 4.84 -4.70 -9.03
C ARG A 53 5.47 -5.86 -8.24
N GLU A 54 6.78 -5.83 -8.05
CA GLU A 54 7.47 -6.84 -7.25
C GLU A 54 7.05 -6.79 -5.77
N VAL A 55 6.88 -5.58 -5.22
CA VAL A 55 6.36 -5.41 -3.86
C VAL A 55 4.95 -5.99 -3.74
N VAL A 56 4.07 -5.71 -4.69
CA VAL A 56 2.71 -6.26 -4.70
C VAL A 56 2.73 -7.79 -4.77
N LYS A 57 3.55 -8.37 -5.66
CA LYS A 57 3.69 -9.83 -5.77
C LYS A 57 4.19 -10.47 -4.48
N ALA A 58 5.14 -9.82 -3.80
CA ALA A 58 5.70 -10.34 -2.56
C ALA A 58 4.68 -10.36 -1.42
N ASN A 59 3.70 -9.45 -1.44
CA ASN A 59 2.77 -9.27 -0.33
C ASN A 59 1.36 -9.78 -0.61
N ILE A 60 1.01 -10.06 -1.87
CA ILE A 60 -0.38 -10.40 -2.23
C ILE A 60 -0.88 -11.67 -1.54
N ASN A 61 -0.04 -12.67 -1.38
CA ASN A 61 -0.44 -13.92 -0.73
C ASN A 61 -0.75 -13.71 0.74
N HIS A 62 0.00 -12.84 1.42
CA HIS A 62 -0.28 -12.46 2.81
C HIS A 62 -1.64 -11.76 2.92
N VAL A 63 -1.89 -10.79 2.05
CA VAL A 63 -3.17 -10.05 2.02
C VAL A 63 -4.34 -11.01 1.79
N LEU A 64 -4.20 -11.94 0.85
CA LEU A 64 -5.24 -12.94 0.58
C LEU A 64 -5.47 -13.87 1.76
N ALA A 65 -4.40 -14.28 2.46
CA ALA A 65 -4.51 -15.13 3.64
C ALA A 65 -5.23 -14.42 4.78
N VAL A 66 -4.93 -13.14 5.01
CA VAL A 66 -5.65 -12.32 5.99
C VAL A 66 -7.12 -12.20 5.61
N LYS A 67 -7.40 -11.95 4.34
CA LYS A 67 -8.78 -11.78 3.84
C LYS A 67 -9.60 -13.06 4.00
N ARG A 68 -8.98 -14.23 3.87
CA ARG A 68 -9.64 -15.53 4.07
C ARG A 68 -9.79 -15.91 5.53
N GLY A 69 -9.17 -15.17 6.44
CA GLY A 69 -9.16 -15.47 7.87
C GLY A 69 -8.16 -16.57 8.27
N GLU A 70 -7.24 -16.93 7.38
CA GLU A 70 -6.23 -17.97 7.66
C GLU A 70 -5.15 -17.51 8.61
N ILE A 71 -4.81 -16.21 8.57
CA ILE A 71 -3.84 -15.59 9.45
C ILE A 71 -4.38 -14.25 9.95
N GLU A 72 -3.88 -13.83 11.13
CA GLU A 72 -4.23 -12.52 11.67
C GLU A 72 -3.47 -11.41 10.94
N PRO A 73 -4.10 -10.23 10.73
CA PRO A 73 -3.40 -9.10 10.16
C PRO A 73 -2.27 -8.63 11.07
N LEU A 74 -1.20 -8.14 10.47
CA LEU A 74 -0.11 -7.53 11.21
C LEU A 74 -0.60 -6.24 11.86
N ARG A 75 -0.27 -6.07 13.14
CA ARG A 75 -0.70 -4.91 13.93
C ARG A 75 0.53 -4.17 14.43
N CYS A 76 0.54 -2.85 14.30
CA CYS A 76 1.63 -2.02 14.84
C CYS A 76 1.48 -1.76 16.33
N HIS A 77 0.27 -1.95 16.89
CA HIS A 77 -0.08 -1.74 18.30
C HIS A 77 0.06 -0.28 18.78
N CYS A 78 0.28 0.66 17.88
CA CYS A 78 0.46 2.07 18.25
C CYS A 78 -0.41 3.05 17.46
N CYS A 79 -1.04 2.63 16.36
CA CYS A 79 -1.96 3.50 15.61
C CYS A 79 -3.35 3.52 16.25
N ASP A 80 -4.16 4.49 15.84
CA ASP A 80 -5.52 4.65 16.38
C ASP A 80 -6.37 3.40 16.17
N TYR A 81 -6.33 2.80 14.99
CA TYR A 81 -7.07 1.57 14.72
C TYR A 81 -6.69 0.44 15.66
N CYS A 82 -5.40 0.25 15.91
CA CYS A 82 -4.92 -0.80 16.82
C CYS A 82 -5.36 -0.53 18.26
N ARG A 83 -5.36 0.74 18.68
CA ARG A 83 -5.81 1.13 20.03
C ARG A 83 -7.31 0.96 20.21
N GLU A 84 -8.10 1.36 19.23
CA GLU A 84 -9.57 1.27 19.27
C GLU A 84 -10.06 -0.18 19.24
N THR A 85 -9.34 -1.05 18.53
CA THR A 85 -9.73 -2.46 18.36
C THR A 85 -8.98 -3.41 19.27
N LYS A 86 -8.27 -2.88 20.27
CA LYS A 86 -7.49 -3.68 21.21
C LYS A 86 -8.41 -4.50 22.14
N VAL A 87 -8.12 -5.79 22.23
CA VAL A 87 -8.81 -6.68 23.14
C VAL A 87 -7.81 -7.15 24.18
N LEU A 88 -8.11 -6.90 25.45
CA LEU A 88 -7.26 -7.33 26.57
C LEU A 88 -7.52 -8.81 26.83
N LYS A 89 -6.48 -9.63 26.71
CA LYS A 89 -6.56 -11.08 26.93
C LYS A 89 -5.89 -11.52 28.23
N ARG A 90 -4.81 -10.82 28.62
CA ARG A 90 -4.03 -11.13 29.81
C ARG A 90 -3.26 -9.88 30.26
N PRO A 91 -2.88 -9.78 31.56
CA PRO A 91 -1.98 -8.73 32.01
C PRO A 91 -0.61 -8.81 31.35
N ILE A 92 0.03 -7.66 31.20
CA ILE A 92 1.40 -7.55 30.71
C ILE A 92 2.33 -7.38 31.91
N GLY A 93 3.43 -8.12 31.94
CA GLY A 93 4.45 -7.97 32.98
C GLY A 93 5.21 -6.66 32.81
N ILE A 94 5.70 -6.11 33.93
CA ILE A 94 6.50 -4.87 33.91
C ILE A 94 7.76 -5.04 33.03
N ALA A 95 8.37 -6.22 33.06
CA ALA A 95 9.54 -6.50 32.24
C ALA A 95 9.26 -6.35 30.75
N ASP A 96 8.06 -6.75 30.29
CA ASP A 96 7.64 -6.64 28.90
C ASP A 96 7.43 -5.18 28.50
N LEU A 97 6.88 -4.36 29.40
CA LEU A 97 6.72 -2.93 29.15
C LEU A 97 8.08 -2.21 29.04
N VAL A 98 9.03 -2.56 29.87
CA VAL A 98 10.37 -1.97 29.83
C VAL A 98 11.09 -2.37 28.55
N ALA A 99 10.89 -3.57 28.04
CA ALA A 99 11.49 -4.05 26.79
C ALA A 99 10.95 -3.31 25.56
N GLU A 100 9.73 -2.75 25.62
CA GLU A 100 9.12 -1.99 24.54
C GLU A 100 9.59 -0.52 24.49
N VAL A 101 10.25 -0.03 25.52
CA VAL A 101 10.81 1.32 25.59
C VAL A 101 12.24 1.32 25.07
#